data_a0ad59126d6a347cb956a19688cfe5d3
#
_entry.id   a0ad59126d6a347cb956a19688cfe5d3
#
_cell.length_a   1.000
_cell.length_b   1.000
_cell.length_c   1.000
_cell.angle_alpha   90.00
_cell.angle_beta   90.00
_cell.angle_gamma   90.00
#
_symmetry.space_group_name_H-M   'P 1'
#
loop_
_entity.id
_entity.type
_entity.pdbx_description
1 polymer ?
#
loop_
_entity_poly.entity_id
_entity_poly.type
_entity_poly.pdbx_seq_one_letter_code
_entity_poly.pdbx_strand_id
1 'polypeptide(L)'
;MEKHAFDPACCLGERLQTLSRAELTALAETICRILTERGTYHGGIRPDNISRAEDGTVGLGAPARTDTKDWTTEELEFMAPEVFWSGSLDASADVYSLGLLLYAGVMGGRLPFYPDDRAPQPEDMAAALRRRM
;
A
#
# COMPACT_ATOMS: atom_id res chain seq x y z
N MET A 1 -6.49 22.96 -7.03
CA MET A 1 -6.33 22.00 -5.91
C MET A 1 -6.67 20.59 -6.39
N GLU A 2 -5.84 19.64 -6.12
CA GLU A 2 -6.08 18.27 -6.53
C GLU A 2 -7.18 17.64 -5.67
N LYS A 3 -8.10 16.95 -6.34
CA LYS A 3 -9.26 16.32 -5.70
C LYS A 3 -8.88 15.20 -4.74
N HIS A 4 -7.75 14.52 -5.00
CA HIS A 4 -7.31 13.36 -4.21
C HIS A 4 -5.92 13.58 -3.63
N ALA A 5 -5.63 14.81 -3.20
CA ALA A 5 -4.35 15.16 -2.62
C ALA A 5 -4.17 14.48 -1.26
N PHE A 6 -2.97 13.97 -1.02
CA PHE A 6 -2.58 13.38 0.24
C PHE A 6 -2.52 14.44 1.34
N ASP A 7 -3.14 14.16 2.48
CA ASP A 7 -3.10 15.02 3.66
C ASP A 7 -2.33 14.31 4.77
N PRO A 8 -1.10 14.77 5.10
CA PRO A 8 -0.30 14.11 6.15
C PRO A 8 -1.00 14.04 7.51
N ALA A 9 -1.88 15.01 7.81
CA ALA A 9 -2.63 15.02 9.07
C ALA A 9 -3.61 13.86 9.16
N CYS A 10 -4.02 13.30 8.02
CA CYS A 10 -4.98 12.21 7.92
C CYS A 10 -4.34 10.92 7.39
N CYS A 11 -3.02 10.80 7.48
CA CYS A 11 -2.30 9.60 7.01
C CYS A 11 -2.83 8.36 7.72
N LEU A 12 -3.08 7.29 6.96
CA LEU A 12 -3.55 6.02 7.52
C LEU A 12 -2.55 5.43 8.50
N GLY A 13 -1.35 5.14 8.03
CA GLY A 13 -0.35 4.52 8.89
C GLY A 13 -0.94 3.38 9.70
N GLU A 14 -0.74 3.41 11.01
CA GLU A 14 -1.26 2.41 11.94
C GLU A 14 -2.78 2.45 12.09
N ARG A 15 -3.44 3.53 11.70
CA ARG A 15 -4.90 3.65 11.79
C ARG A 15 -5.63 2.69 10.84
N LEU A 16 -4.91 2.15 9.86
CA LEU A 16 -5.47 1.16 8.93
C LEU A 16 -6.12 0.00 9.69
N GLN A 17 -5.49 -0.47 10.74
CA GLN A 17 -5.96 -1.63 11.51
C GLN A 17 -7.16 -1.29 12.41
N THR A 18 -7.52 -0.01 12.54
CA THR A 18 -8.69 0.41 13.32
C THR A 18 -9.95 0.51 12.47
N LEU A 19 -9.84 0.37 11.16
CA LEU A 19 -10.99 0.48 10.26
C LEU A 19 -11.85 -0.79 10.34
N SER A 20 -13.17 -0.59 10.30
CA SER A 20 -14.11 -1.70 10.19
C SER A 20 -14.04 -2.31 8.79
N ARG A 21 -14.65 -3.47 8.60
CA ARG A 21 -14.73 -4.10 7.28
C ARG A 21 -15.45 -3.22 6.28
N ALA A 22 -16.52 -2.56 6.72
CA ALA A 22 -17.26 -1.62 5.87
C ALA A 22 -16.37 -0.44 5.45
N GLU A 23 -15.59 0.10 6.38
CA GLU A 23 -14.66 1.18 6.10
C GLU A 23 -13.54 0.75 5.17
N LEU A 24 -13.00 -0.47 5.36
CA LEU A 24 -11.97 -1.03 4.47
C LEU A 24 -12.51 -1.23 3.07
N THR A 25 -13.74 -1.74 2.94
CA THR A 25 -14.39 -1.94 1.64
C THR A 25 -14.56 -0.60 0.93
N ALA A 26 -15.06 0.40 1.64
CA ALA A 26 -15.24 1.73 1.08
C ALA A 26 -13.91 2.37 0.66
N LEU A 27 -12.88 2.16 1.46
CA LEU A 27 -11.52 2.62 1.14
C LEU A 27 -11.02 1.99 -0.15
N ALA A 28 -11.17 0.66 -0.27
CA ALA A 28 -10.74 -0.08 -1.45
C ALA A 28 -11.47 0.41 -2.70
N GLU A 29 -12.78 0.58 -2.62
CA GLU A 29 -13.60 1.08 -3.73
C GLU A 29 -13.15 2.47 -4.17
N THR A 30 -12.86 3.35 -3.21
CA THR A 30 -12.42 4.71 -3.49
C THR A 30 -11.04 4.70 -4.15
N ILE A 31 -10.11 3.89 -3.66
CA ILE A 31 -8.79 3.76 -4.26
C ILE A 31 -8.90 3.25 -5.69
N CYS A 32 -9.72 2.24 -5.93
CA CYS A 32 -9.93 1.71 -7.28
C CYS A 32 -10.48 2.78 -8.22
N ARG A 33 -11.41 3.61 -7.73
CA ARG A 33 -11.97 4.69 -8.53
C ARG A 33 -10.90 5.74 -8.88
N ILE A 34 -10.06 6.12 -7.90
CA ILE A 34 -8.97 7.07 -8.11
C ILE A 34 -7.99 6.53 -9.16
N LEU A 35 -7.62 5.25 -9.05
CA LEU A 35 -6.70 4.63 -10.00
C LEU A 35 -7.30 4.58 -11.40
N THR A 36 -8.60 4.27 -11.50
CA THR A 36 -9.31 4.26 -12.78
C THR A 36 -9.34 5.66 -13.42
N GLU A 37 -9.64 6.67 -12.61
CA GLU A 37 -9.66 8.06 -13.08
C GLU A 37 -8.29 8.55 -13.53
N ARG A 38 -7.21 8.05 -12.88
CA ARG A 38 -5.85 8.37 -13.30
C ARG A 38 -5.53 7.83 -14.69
N GLY A 39 -6.04 6.65 -15.02
CA GLY A 39 -5.78 6.00 -16.29
C GLY A 39 -4.38 5.39 -16.40
N THR A 40 -3.61 5.36 -15.33
CA THR A 40 -2.26 4.77 -15.30
C THR A 40 -1.96 4.25 -13.90
N TYR A 41 -0.88 3.49 -13.76
CA TYR A 41 -0.46 2.97 -12.47
C TYR A 41 -0.03 4.09 -11.52
N HIS A 42 -0.06 3.82 -10.22
CA HIS A 42 0.44 4.72 -9.18
C HIS A 42 1.72 4.15 -8.54
N GLY A 43 1.69 2.91 -8.11
CA GLY A 43 2.85 2.22 -7.55
C GLY A 43 3.15 2.55 -6.10
N GLY A 44 2.37 3.42 -5.50
CA GLY A 44 2.60 3.85 -4.11
C GLY A 44 1.42 3.57 -3.18
N ILE A 45 0.72 2.47 -3.39
CA ILE A 45 -0.44 2.07 -2.57
C ILE A 45 0.07 1.38 -1.31
N ARG A 46 0.18 2.13 -0.23
CA ARG A 46 0.62 1.65 1.07
C ARG A 46 0.11 2.58 2.17
N PRO A 47 -0.01 2.12 3.43
CA PRO A 47 -0.65 2.91 4.49
C PRO A 47 -0.01 4.27 4.74
N ASP A 48 1.31 4.39 4.65
CA ASP A 48 2.01 5.65 4.91
C ASP A 48 1.88 6.66 3.77
N ASN A 49 1.29 6.26 2.64
CA ASN A 49 1.12 7.09 1.46
C ASN A 49 -0.35 7.32 1.09
N ILE A 50 -1.25 6.96 1.99
CA ILE A 50 -2.70 7.12 1.80
C ILE A 50 -3.24 7.92 2.99
N SER A 51 -4.08 8.92 2.71
CA SER A 51 -4.79 9.67 3.73
C SER A 51 -6.29 9.37 3.67
N ARG A 52 -6.94 9.39 4.83
CA ARG A 52 -8.38 9.23 4.95
C ARG A 52 -8.90 10.17 6.01
N ALA A 53 -9.67 11.14 5.60
CA ALA A 53 -10.30 12.10 6.50
C ALA A 53 -11.52 11.48 7.20
N GLU A 54 -12.00 12.12 8.26
CA GLU A 54 -13.17 11.64 9.00
C GLU A 54 -14.40 11.51 8.13
N ASP A 55 -14.54 12.35 7.12
CA ASP A 55 -15.66 12.31 6.18
C ASP A 55 -15.50 11.24 5.10
N GLY A 56 -14.41 10.49 5.14
CA GLY A 56 -14.11 9.43 4.17
C GLY A 56 -13.32 9.87 2.95
N THR A 57 -12.94 11.14 2.86
CA THR A 57 -12.14 11.64 1.75
C THR A 57 -10.77 10.96 1.75
N VAL A 58 -10.38 10.38 0.61
CA VAL A 58 -9.14 9.64 0.44
C VAL A 58 -8.18 10.43 -0.44
N GLY A 59 -6.92 10.52 -0.02
CA GLY A 59 -5.86 11.10 -0.82
C GLY A 59 -4.71 10.10 -1.01
N LEU A 60 -4.03 10.20 -2.14
CA LEU A 60 -2.85 9.40 -2.43
C LEU A 60 -1.62 10.32 -2.50
N GLY A 61 -0.53 9.88 -1.89
CA GLY A 61 0.74 10.59 -1.94
C GLY A 61 1.46 10.37 -3.27
N ALA A 62 2.76 10.61 -3.28
CA ALA A 62 3.57 10.54 -4.50
C ALA A 62 3.54 9.13 -5.11
N PRO A 63 3.46 9.03 -6.45
CA PRO A 63 3.59 7.73 -7.11
C PRO A 63 4.99 7.15 -6.94
N ALA A 64 5.14 5.86 -7.28
CA ALA A 64 6.41 5.16 -7.13
C ALA A 64 7.51 5.83 -7.95
N ARG A 65 8.71 5.84 -7.36
CA ARG A 65 9.90 6.30 -8.06
C ARG A 65 10.39 5.17 -8.98
N THR A 66 10.61 5.52 -10.24
CA THR A 66 11.08 4.56 -11.23
C THR A 66 12.53 4.79 -11.66
N ASP A 67 13.13 5.88 -11.15
CA ASP A 67 14.49 6.31 -11.50
C ASP A 67 15.55 5.83 -10.49
N THR A 68 15.16 5.03 -9.52
CA THR A 68 16.04 4.56 -8.45
C THR A 68 15.68 3.14 -8.06
N LYS A 69 16.67 2.45 -7.44
CA LYS A 69 16.44 1.15 -6.77
C LYS A 69 16.65 1.27 -5.27
N ASP A 70 16.71 2.50 -4.78
CA ASP A 70 16.89 2.79 -3.36
C ASP A 70 15.53 2.99 -2.70
N TRP A 71 14.82 1.89 -2.47
CA TRP A 71 13.49 1.90 -1.89
C TRP A 71 13.54 1.79 -0.37
N THR A 72 12.59 2.47 0.30
CA THR A 72 12.43 2.34 1.75
C THR A 72 11.84 0.98 2.10
N THR A 73 11.91 0.62 3.39
CA THR A 73 11.29 -0.60 3.91
C THR A 73 9.79 -0.63 3.60
N GLU A 74 9.10 0.48 3.84
CA GLU A 74 7.67 0.59 3.60
C GLU A 74 7.34 0.41 2.13
N GLU A 75 8.15 0.97 1.24
CA GLU A 75 7.96 0.79 -0.19
C GLU A 75 8.10 -0.68 -0.60
N LEU A 76 9.10 -1.37 -0.07
CA LEU A 76 9.34 -2.78 -0.37
C LEU A 76 8.26 -3.70 0.17
N GLU A 77 7.70 -3.40 1.34
CA GLU A 77 6.69 -4.26 1.97
C GLU A 77 5.43 -4.40 1.11
N PHE A 78 5.04 -3.36 0.40
CA PHE A 78 3.82 -3.34 -0.41
C PHE A 78 4.07 -3.45 -1.90
N MET A 79 5.32 -3.64 -2.29
CA MET A 79 5.73 -3.70 -3.69
C MET A 79 5.39 -5.06 -4.32
N ALA A 80 4.84 -5.04 -5.53
CA ALA A 80 4.62 -6.27 -6.29
C ALA A 80 5.96 -6.88 -6.70
N PRO A 81 6.06 -8.23 -6.74
CA PRO A 81 7.34 -8.88 -7.02
C PRO A 81 7.94 -8.53 -8.38
N GLU A 82 7.12 -8.35 -9.41
CA GLU A 82 7.61 -8.00 -10.74
C GLU A 82 8.30 -6.64 -10.77
N VAL A 83 7.87 -5.71 -9.91
CA VAL A 83 8.51 -4.39 -9.80
C VAL A 83 9.92 -4.53 -9.22
N PHE A 84 10.05 -5.37 -8.20
CA PHE A 84 11.34 -5.63 -7.56
C PHE A 84 12.34 -6.26 -8.53
N TRP A 85 11.85 -7.22 -9.34
CA TRP A 85 12.69 -7.99 -10.26
C TRP A 85 13.10 -7.22 -11.49
N SER A 86 12.14 -6.66 -12.19
CA SER A 86 12.35 -6.09 -13.52
C SER A 86 12.27 -4.58 -13.55
N GLY A 87 11.82 -3.96 -12.44
CA GLY A 87 11.55 -2.54 -12.42
C GLY A 87 10.31 -2.16 -13.23
N SER A 88 9.59 -3.15 -13.74
CA SER A 88 8.39 -2.92 -14.53
C SER A 88 7.20 -2.60 -13.63
N LEU A 89 6.49 -1.54 -13.95
CA LEU A 89 5.39 -1.05 -13.13
C LEU A 89 4.16 -0.84 -13.99
N ASP A 90 3.06 -1.53 -13.65
CA ASP A 90 1.79 -1.38 -14.36
C ASP A 90 0.62 -1.47 -13.36
N ALA A 91 -0.61 -1.48 -13.88
CA ALA A 91 -1.80 -1.47 -13.05
C ALA A 91 -1.92 -2.72 -12.16
N SER A 92 -1.37 -3.86 -12.56
CA SER A 92 -1.42 -5.08 -11.74
C SER A 92 -0.58 -4.94 -10.47
N ALA A 93 0.46 -4.12 -10.48
CA ALA A 93 1.24 -3.83 -9.28
C ALA A 93 0.39 -3.10 -8.23
N ASP A 94 -0.48 -2.19 -8.66
CA ASP A 94 -1.39 -1.49 -7.76
C ASP A 94 -2.42 -2.45 -7.15
N VAL A 95 -2.92 -3.39 -7.94
CA VAL A 95 -3.86 -4.41 -7.45
C VAL A 95 -3.18 -5.28 -6.38
N TYR A 96 -1.94 -5.68 -6.62
CA TYR A 96 -1.17 -6.45 -5.64
C TYR A 96 -1.03 -5.66 -4.33
N SER A 97 -0.60 -4.41 -4.42
CA SER A 97 -0.41 -3.55 -3.25
C SER A 97 -1.72 -3.32 -2.49
N LEU A 98 -2.82 -3.10 -3.22
CA LEU A 98 -4.13 -2.93 -2.61
C LEU A 98 -4.56 -4.20 -1.86
N GLY A 99 -4.28 -5.38 -2.43
CA GLY A 99 -4.56 -6.65 -1.77
C GLY A 99 -3.83 -6.77 -0.44
N LEU A 100 -2.55 -6.41 -0.41
CA LEU A 100 -1.77 -6.40 0.83
C LEU A 100 -2.30 -5.39 1.84
N LEU A 101 -2.73 -4.22 1.36
CA LEU A 101 -3.32 -3.19 2.22
C LEU A 101 -4.56 -3.71 2.93
N LEU A 102 -5.45 -4.37 2.18
CA LEU A 102 -6.66 -4.94 2.74
C LEU A 102 -6.35 -6.08 3.72
N TYR A 103 -5.41 -6.94 3.37
CA TYR A 103 -4.96 -8.01 4.25
C TYR A 103 -4.46 -7.43 5.59
N ALA A 104 -3.58 -6.44 5.52
CA ALA A 104 -3.04 -5.80 6.72
C ALA A 104 -4.15 -5.16 7.56
N GLY A 105 -5.13 -4.53 6.91
CA GLY A 105 -6.26 -3.91 7.60
C GLY A 105 -7.09 -4.92 8.39
N VAL A 106 -7.29 -6.11 7.82
CA VAL A 106 -8.07 -7.18 8.48
C VAL A 106 -7.24 -7.90 9.55
N MET A 107 -5.94 -8.03 9.35
CA MET A 107 -5.06 -8.84 10.18
C MET A 107 -4.25 -8.04 11.20
N GLY A 108 -4.75 -6.88 11.60
CA GLY A 108 -4.12 -6.09 12.67
C GLY A 108 -2.76 -5.51 12.30
N GLY A 109 -2.57 -5.17 11.04
CA GLY A 109 -1.34 -4.56 10.55
C GLY A 109 -0.29 -5.55 10.08
N ARG A 110 -0.59 -6.84 10.12
CA ARG A 110 0.35 -7.90 9.70
C ARG A 110 0.29 -8.14 8.20
N LEU A 111 1.43 -8.51 7.64
CA LEU A 111 1.53 -8.95 6.25
C LEU A 111 1.69 -10.48 6.21
N PRO A 112 1.24 -11.14 5.12
CA PRO A 112 1.19 -12.61 5.07
C PRO A 112 2.56 -13.29 5.03
N PHE A 113 3.63 -12.54 4.81
CA PHE A 113 4.98 -13.09 4.64
C PHE A 113 5.78 -13.11 5.93
N TYR A 114 5.29 -12.43 6.98
CA TYR A 114 6.00 -12.30 8.24
C TYR A 114 5.51 -13.30 9.27
N PRO A 115 6.36 -13.67 10.25
CA PRO A 115 5.93 -14.59 11.30
C PRO A 115 4.83 -13.98 12.16
N ASP A 116 3.93 -14.85 12.67
CA ASP A 116 2.80 -14.43 13.50
C ASP A 116 3.16 -14.27 14.97
N ASP A 117 4.28 -14.86 15.39
CA ASP A 117 4.62 -15.03 16.81
C ASP A 117 5.64 -14.02 17.33
N ARG A 118 6.12 -13.12 16.49
CA ARG A 118 7.14 -12.13 16.87
C ARG A 118 7.14 -10.94 15.90
N ALA A 119 7.77 -9.85 16.35
CA ALA A 119 7.95 -8.67 15.50
C ALA A 119 8.88 -8.99 14.31
N PRO A 120 8.60 -8.44 13.10
CA PRO A 120 9.46 -8.65 11.95
C PRO A 120 10.87 -8.11 12.17
N GLN A 121 11.86 -8.85 11.64
CA GLN A 121 13.28 -8.48 11.66
C GLN A 121 13.77 -8.31 10.21
N PRO A 122 14.94 -7.71 10.00
CA PRO A 122 15.46 -7.51 8.63
C PRO A 122 15.57 -8.81 7.82
N GLU A 123 15.95 -9.91 8.45
CA GLU A 123 16.02 -11.22 7.77
C GLU A 123 14.64 -11.73 7.36
N ASP A 124 13.59 -11.35 8.09
CA ASP A 124 12.22 -11.70 7.71
C ASP A 124 11.80 -11.00 6.43
N MET A 125 12.23 -9.74 6.26
CA MET A 125 11.95 -9.00 5.04
C MET A 125 12.59 -9.66 3.83
N ALA A 126 13.84 -10.08 3.94
CA ALA A 126 14.53 -10.79 2.86
C ALA A 126 13.81 -12.09 2.51
N ALA A 127 13.37 -12.84 3.53
CA ALA A 127 12.60 -14.07 3.33
C ALA A 127 11.26 -13.79 2.68
N ALA A 128 10.59 -12.72 3.09
CA ALA A 128 9.31 -12.31 2.53
C ALA A 128 9.43 -11.95 1.05
N LEU A 129 10.48 -11.24 0.70
CA LEU A 129 10.74 -10.89 -0.71
C LEU A 129 10.96 -12.15 -1.54
N ARG A 130 11.73 -13.13 -1.02
CA ARG A 130 11.93 -14.40 -1.72
C ARG A 130 10.64 -15.19 -1.89
N ARG A 131 9.76 -15.19 -0.89
CA ARG A 131 8.47 -15.92 -0.96
C ARG A 131 7.52 -15.33 -1.99
N ARG A 132 7.64 -14.04 -2.29
CA ARG A 132 6.81 -13.40 -3.31
C ARG A 132 7.29 -13.70 -4.73
N MET A 133 8.43 -14.32 -4.83
CA MET A 133 8.99 -14.75 -6.10
C MET A 133 8.55 -16.16 -6.42
#